data_152d250a2976bd4bf69ded8985948bd7
#
_entry.id   152d250a2976bd4bf69ded8985948bd7
#
_cell.length_a   1.000
_cell.length_b   1.000
_cell.length_c   1.000
_cell.angle_alpha   90.00
_cell.angle_beta   90.00
_cell.angle_gamma   90.00
#
_symmetry.space_group_name_H-M   'P 1'
#
loop_
_entity.id
_entity.type
_entity.pdbx_description
1 polymer ?
#
loop_
_entity_poly.entity_id
_entity_poly.type
_entity_poly.pdbx_seq_one_letter_code
_entity_poly.pdbx_strand_id
1 'polypeptide(L)'
;MSKNVQQRMYEIGTIILSCTISWRLTSYDYGLRQLIFSHIKANELHGSEMGLTKQYYDDKCNNFRFVMEEIGDWSNAEQLAMQVLYMRKKLLGEKHPDTITSMWDLARTYHQQGKYNEAKQLGVQVLDTRKKLLGAEHPDTLTSMGDLARTYYHQGNLNEAEQLEVQVLDMRKKLLGAEHPDTITSMRDLTRTYQHQRKLNEVEQLGVQVLDMRKKLLGARHPDTLKSMGDLARTYHHCYDFKRFRQSSTVIGSKVRGQMSLEECKS
;
A
#
# COMPACT_ATOMS: atom_id res chain seq x y z
N MET A 1 -7.89 39.13 -25.06
CA MET A 1 -8.54 38.77 -23.79
C MET A 1 -7.69 39.25 -22.64
N SER A 2 -8.27 39.89 -21.60
CA SER A 2 -7.45 40.33 -20.47
C SER A 2 -6.96 39.14 -19.64
N LYS A 3 -5.77 39.27 -18.99
CA LYS A 3 -5.18 38.19 -18.17
C LYS A 3 -6.13 37.69 -17.07
N ASN A 4 -6.99 38.60 -16.55
CA ASN A 4 -7.99 38.26 -15.53
C ASN A 4 -9.11 37.34 -16.10
N VAL A 5 -9.55 37.55 -17.34
CA VAL A 5 -10.55 36.68 -18.00
C VAL A 5 -9.95 35.30 -18.29
N GLN A 6 -8.71 35.25 -18.76
CA GLN A 6 -7.98 34.00 -18.99
C GLN A 6 -7.80 33.19 -17.70
N GLN A 7 -7.43 33.87 -16.59
CA GLN A 7 -7.32 33.24 -15.27
C GLN A 7 -8.66 32.62 -14.85
N ARG A 8 -9.76 33.37 -14.96
CA ARG A 8 -11.12 32.86 -14.60
C ARG A 8 -11.53 31.67 -15.46
N MET A 9 -11.23 31.69 -16.77
CA MET A 9 -11.56 30.57 -17.66
C MET A 9 -10.75 29.31 -17.30
N TYR A 10 -9.47 29.46 -16.99
CA TYR A 10 -8.63 28.38 -16.51
C TYR A 10 -9.18 27.79 -15.20
N GLU A 11 -9.57 28.65 -14.26
CA GLU A 11 -10.17 28.29 -13.00
C GLU A 11 -11.48 27.50 -13.19
N ILE A 12 -12.37 28.00 -14.02
CA ILE A 12 -13.64 27.34 -14.35
C ILE A 12 -13.37 25.97 -14.99
N GLY A 13 -12.43 25.88 -15.94
CA GLY A 13 -12.04 24.61 -16.56
C GLY A 13 -11.54 23.60 -15.53
N THR A 14 -10.68 24.05 -14.62
CA THR A 14 -10.17 23.21 -13.52
C THR A 14 -11.29 22.73 -12.59
N ILE A 15 -12.25 23.62 -12.25
CA ILE A 15 -13.41 23.26 -11.43
C ILE A 15 -14.26 22.20 -12.13
N ILE A 16 -14.62 22.43 -13.40
CA ILE A 16 -15.46 21.51 -14.16
C ILE A 16 -14.79 20.13 -14.23
N LEU A 17 -13.51 20.08 -14.63
CA LEU A 17 -12.77 18.82 -14.72
C LEU A 17 -12.69 18.08 -13.37
N SER A 18 -12.44 18.81 -12.28
CA SER A 18 -12.37 18.17 -10.95
C SER A 18 -13.73 17.67 -10.47
N CYS A 19 -14.84 18.34 -10.81
CA CYS A 19 -16.19 17.91 -10.47
C CYS A 19 -16.65 16.69 -11.28
N THR A 20 -16.07 16.46 -12.47
CA THR A 20 -16.36 15.26 -13.28
C THR A 20 -15.67 14.00 -12.75
N ILE A 21 -14.67 14.17 -11.89
CA ILE A 21 -13.96 13.05 -11.25
C ILE A 21 -14.79 12.55 -10.08
N SER A 22 -15.48 11.42 -10.29
CA SER A 22 -16.26 10.76 -9.24
C SER A 22 -15.43 9.72 -8.53
N TRP A 23 -15.45 9.72 -7.18
CA TRP A 23 -14.84 8.70 -6.33
C TRP A 23 -15.45 7.30 -6.52
N ARG A 24 -16.60 7.21 -7.21
CA ARG A 24 -17.31 5.96 -7.49
C ARG A 24 -17.13 5.46 -8.93
N LEU A 25 -16.09 5.92 -9.63
CA LEU A 25 -15.79 5.42 -10.97
C LEU A 25 -15.50 3.92 -10.92
N THR A 26 -16.30 3.15 -11.66
CA THR A 26 -16.16 1.69 -11.78
C THR A 26 -15.14 1.34 -12.87
N SER A 27 -14.76 0.07 -12.97
CA SER A 27 -13.84 -0.42 -14.02
C SER A 27 -14.32 -0.14 -15.46
N TYR A 28 -15.61 0.09 -15.66
CA TYR A 28 -16.19 0.45 -16.96
C TYR A 28 -15.81 1.87 -17.42
N ASP A 29 -15.30 2.72 -16.53
CA ASP A 29 -15.03 4.13 -16.80
C ASP A 29 -13.60 4.41 -17.26
N TYR A 30 -12.82 3.36 -17.62
CA TYR A 30 -11.43 3.55 -18.05
C TYR A 30 -11.29 4.48 -19.27
N GLY A 31 -12.18 4.36 -20.25
CA GLY A 31 -12.20 5.25 -21.43
C GLY A 31 -12.52 6.70 -21.04
N LEU A 32 -13.45 6.92 -20.10
CA LEU A 32 -13.76 8.24 -19.58
C LEU A 32 -12.56 8.84 -18.81
N ARG A 33 -11.84 8.04 -18.03
CA ARG A 33 -10.63 8.48 -17.31
C ARG A 33 -9.53 8.94 -18.27
N GLN A 34 -9.29 8.20 -19.36
CA GLN A 34 -8.34 8.59 -20.39
C GLN A 34 -8.74 9.91 -21.08
N LEU A 35 -10.02 10.11 -21.34
CA LEU A 35 -10.54 11.36 -21.90
C LEU A 35 -10.33 12.51 -20.91
N ILE A 36 -10.73 12.35 -19.65
CA ILE A 36 -10.56 13.36 -18.59
C ILE A 36 -9.06 13.70 -18.44
N PHE A 37 -8.18 12.71 -18.45
CA PHE A 37 -6.74 12.90 -18.38
C PHE A 37 -6.21 13.80 -19.51
N SER A 38 -6.63 13.56 -20.75
CA SER A 38 -6.25 14.39 -21.89
C SER A 38 -6.68 15.85 -21.69
N HIS A 39 -7.88 16.07 -21.16
CA HIS A 39 -8.39 17.41 -20.84
C HIS A 39 -7.65 18.06 -19.66
N ILE A 40 -7.30 17.29 -18.63
CA ILE A 40 -6.50 17.80 -17.51
C ILE A 40 -5.14 18.28 -18.02
N LYS A 41 -4.43 17.45 -18.81
CA LYS A 41 -3.14 17.82 -19.40
C LYS A 41 -3.25 19.06 -20.27
N ALA A 42 -4.26 19.14 -21.13
CA ALA A 42 -4.48 20.31 -21.99
C ALA A 42 -4.74 21.58 -21.16
N ASN A 43 -5.54 21.48 -20.09
CA ASN A 43 -5.83 22.61 -19.22
C ASN A 43 -4.58 23.05 -18.42
N GLU A 44 -3.74 22.13 -17.96
CA GLU A 44 -2.49 22.43 -17.25
C GLU A 44 -1.46 23.08 -18.18
N LEU A 45 -1.31 22.56 -19.40
CA LEU A 45 -0.41 23.14 -20.41
C LEU A 45 -0.83 24.57 -20.76
N HIS A 46 -2.11 24.77 -21.02
CA HIS A 46 -2.65 26.10 -21.32
C HIS A 46 -2.45 27.07 -20.15
N GLY A 47 -2.69 26.62 -18.91
CA GLY A 47 -2.44 27.43 -17.71
C GLY A 47 -0.97 27.81 -17.57
N SER A 48 -0.04 26.88 -17.84
CA SER A 48 1.40 27.12 -17.79
C SER A 48 1.86 28.11 -18.87
N GLU A 49 1.42 27.93 -20.11
CA GLU A 49 1.75 28.84 -21.22
C GLU A 49 1.28 30.28 -20.98
N MET A 50 0.14 30.42 -20.31
CA MET A 50 -0.42 31.73 -19.95
C MET A 50 0.18 32.34 -18.69
N GLY A 51 1.09 31.64 -18.01
CA GLY A 51 1.65 32.08 -16.72
C GLY A 51 0.59 32.24 -15.63
N LEU A 52 -0.44 31.40 -15.66
CA LEU A 52 -1.53 31.41 -14.68
C LEU A 52 -1.12 30.58 -13.45
N THR A 53 -1.46 31.08 -12.26
CA THR A 53 -1.06 30.42 -11.00
C THR A 53 -2.15 29.52 -10.46
N LYS A 54 -1.76 28.34 -9.97
CA LYS A 54 -2.64 27.33 -9.34
C LYS A 54 -3.00 27.66 -7.88
N GLN A 55 -3.18 28.95 -7.54
CA GLN A 55 -3.16 29.42 -6.15
C GLN A 55 -4.32 28.96 -5.24
N TYR A 56 -5.38 28.31 -5.76
CA TYR A 56 -6.59 28.02 -4.99
C TYR A 56 -7.18 26.60 -5.18
N TYR A 57 -6.36 25.59 -5.57
CA TYR A 57 -6.93 24.33 -6.07
C TYR A 57 -6.43 23.06 -5.41
N ASP A 58 -6.20 23.12 -4.10
CA ASP A 58 -5.72 22.01 -3.29
C ASP A 58 -6.55 20.72 -3.50
N ASP A 59 -7.86 20.77 -3.28
CA ASP A 59 -8.72 19.60 -3.47
C ASP A 59 -8.81 19.15 -4.93
N LYS A 60 -8.73 20.10 -5.86
CA LYS A 60 -8.80 19.82 -7.30
C LYS A 60 -7.51 19.19 -7.80
N CYS A 61 -6.36 19.64 -7.31
CA CYS A 61 -5.08 18.99 -7.58
C CYS A 61 -5.05 17.56 -7.03
N ASN A 62 -5.67 17.32 -5.87
CA ASN A 62 -5.83 15.97 -5.34
C ASN A 62 -6.70 15.08 -6.23
N ASN A 63 -7.80 15.60 -6.77
CA ASN A 63 -8.64 14.85 -7.71
C ASN A 63 -7.86 14.51 -8.98
N PHE A 64 -7.07 15.46 -9.50
CA PHE A 64 -6.23 15.23 -10.68
C PHE A 64 -5.12 14.21 -10.38
N ARG A 65 -4.48 14.31 -9.22
CA ARG A 65 -3.49 13.32 -8.77
C ARG A 65 -4.09 11.91 -8.75
N PHE A 66 -5.32 11.77 -8.22
CA PHE A 66 -6.00 10.48 -8.18
C PHE A 66 -6.18 9.89 -9.59
N VAL A 67 -6.61 10.70 -10.58
CA VAL A 67 -6.71 10.25 -11.98
C VAL A 67 -5.36 9.83 -12.54
N MET A 68 -4.28 10.59 -12.25
CA MET A 68 -2.93 10.24 -12.69
C MET A 68 -2.47 8.90 -12.11
N GLU A 69 -2.74 8.66 -10.80
CA GLU A 69 -2.44 7.39 -10.15
C GLU A 69 -3.21 6.22 -10.79
N GLU A 70 -4.49 6.39 -11.08
CA GLU A 70 -5.33 5.36 -11.69
C GLU A 70 -4.89 4.94 -13.09
N ILE A 71 -4.35 5.86 -13.86
CA ILE A 71 -3.82 5.57 -15.22
C ILE A 71 -2.33 5.20 -15.22
N GLY A 72 -1.66 5.21 -14.04
CA GLY A 72 -0.26 4.87 -13.88
C GLY A 72 0.72 6.00 -14.27
N ASP A 73 0.26 7.24 -14.41
CA ASP A 73 1.13 8.40 -14.66
C ASP A 73 1.72 8.94 -13.34
N TRP A 74 2.56 8.12 -12.73
CA TRP A 74 3.15 8.37 -11.41
C TRP A 74 4.01 9.64 -11.36
N SER A 75 4.61 10.06 -12.49
CA SER A 75 5.43 11.26 -12.54
C SER A 75 4.60 12.53 -12.34
N ASN A 76 3.47 12.63 -13.05
CA ASN A 76 2.56 13.76 -12.87
C ASN A 76 1.82 13.71 -11.54
N ALA A 77 1.47 12.51 -11.05
CA ALA A 77 0.89 12.33 -9.72
C ALA A 77 1.84 12.84 -8.63
N GLU A 78 3.14 12.54 -8.70
CA GLU A 78 4.16 13.03 -7.79
C GLU A 78 4.25 14.56 -7.80
N GLN A 79 4.32 15.16 -8.99
CA GLN A 79 4.39 16.62 -9.13
C GLN A 79 3.19 17.31 -8.48
N LEU A 80 1.98 16.79 -8.72
CA LEU A 80 0.76 17.31 -8.11
C LEU A 80 0.76 17.14 -6.59
N ALA A 81 1.17 15.96 -6.09
CA ALA A 81 1.28 15.70 -4.66
C ALA A 81 2.27 16.65 -3.98
N MET A 82 3.43 16.91 -4.59
CA MET A 82 4.42 17.88 -4.10
C MET A 82 3.88 19.30 -4.08
N GLN A 83 3.15 19.72 -5.12
CA GLN A 83 2.54 21.04 -5.18
C GLN A 83 1.50 21.22 -4.07
N VAL A 84 0.60 20.24 -3.88
CA VAL A 84 -0.41 20.26 -2.82
C VAL A 84 0.25 20.33 -1.45
N LEU A 85 1.26 19.49 -1.21
CA LEU A 85 2.00 19.49 0.05
C LEU A 85 2.68 20.84 0.32
N TYR A 86 3.34 21.42 -0.68
CA TYR A 86 3.95 22.74 -0.55
C TYR A 86 2.93 23.83 -0.19
N MET A 87 1.78 23.83 -0.88
CA MET A 87 0.72 24.81 -0.62
C MET A 87 0.14 24.65 0.79
N ARG A 88 -0.16 23.42 1.22
CA ARG A 88 -0.69 23.14 2.56
C ARG A 88 0.30 23.49 3.65
N LYS A 89 1.58 23.18 3.49
CA LYS A 89 2.63 23.61 4.44
C LYS A 89 2.67 25.13 4.59
N LYS A 90 2.58 25.85 3.49
CA LYS A 90 2.62 27.34 3.48
C LYS A 90 1.38 27.97 4.10
N LEU A 91 0.19 27.43 3.82
CA LEU A 91 -1.09 28.02 4.21
C LEU A 91 -1.56 27.57 5.60
N LEU A 92 -1.36 26.29 5.92
CA LEU A 92 -1.91 25.65 7.11
C LEU A 92 -0.85 25.30 8.14
N GLY A 93 0.40 25.24 7.71
CA GLY A 93 1.52 24.81 8.55
C GLY A 93 1.78 23.29 8.50
N GLU A 94 2.94 22.87 8.99
CA GLU A 94 3.41 21.49 8.87
C GLU A 94 2.62 20.46 9.70
N LYS A 95 2.03 20.91 10.82
CA LYS A 95 1.30 20.02 11.74
C LYS A 95 -0.20 19.96 11.47
N HIS A 96 -0.71 20.67 10.45
CA HIS A 96 -2.12 20.65 10.13
C HIS A 96 -2.54 19.25 9.58
N PRO A 97 -3.71 18.72 9.97
CA PRO A 97 -4.17 17.39 9.52
C PRO A 97 -4.11 17.21 7.99
N ASP A 98 -4.53 18.23 7.22
CA ASP A 98 -4.51 18.17 5.76
C ASP A 98 -3.08 18.15 5.19
N THR A 99 -2.14 18.84 5.84
CA THR A 99 -0.71 18.80 5.46
C THR A 99 -0.15 17.40 5.69
N ILE A 100 -0.49 16.78 6.82
CA ILE A 100 -0.07 15.40 7.15
C ILE A 100 -0.68 14.41 6.16
N THR A 101 -1.93 14.61 5.76
CA THR A 101 -2.59 13.81 4.72
C THR A 101 -1.87 13.94 3.38
N SER A 102 -1.45 15.15 2.99
CA SER A 102 -0.67 15.33 1.75
C SER A 102 0.72 14.68 1.82
N MET A 103 1.37 14.69 3.00
CA MET A 103 2.63 13.96 3.20
C MET A 103 2.41 12.45 3.04
N TRP A 104 1.32 11.92 3.60
CA TRP A 104 0.96 10.52 3.45
C TRP A 104 0.63 10.15 2.00
N ASP A 105 -0.12 10.97 1.28
CA ASP A 105 -0.42 10.80 -0.14
C ASP A 105 0.87 10.75 -0.98
N LEU A 106 1.79 11.67 -0.75
CA LEU A 106 3.09 11.68 -1.45
C LEU A 106 3.94 10.45 -1.12
N ALA A 107 3.95 10.02 0.14
CA ALA A 107 4.64 8.78 0.54
C ALA A 107 4.07 7.56 -0.19
N ARG A 108 2.75 7.49 -0.36
CA ARG A 108 2.07 6.44 -1.11
C ARG A 108 2.41 6.49 -2.60
N THR A 109 2.46 7.67 -3.20
CA THR A 109 2.88 7.86 -4.59
C THR A 109 4.34 7.39 -4.79
N TYR A 110 5.25 7.74 -3.89
CA TYR A 110 6.63 7.22 -3.91
C TYR A 110 6.70 5.70 -3.80
N HIS A 111 5.90 5.12 -2.92
CA HIS A 111 5.82 3.66 -2.80
C HIS A 111 5.39 3.00 -4.10
N GLN A 112 4.37 3.53 -4.80
CA GLN A 112 3.89 3.00 -6.07
C GLN A 112 4.92 3.12 -7.21
N GLN A 113 5.78 4.14 -7.15
CA GLN A 113 6.91 4.30 -8.07
C GLN A 113 8.11 3.39 -7.75
N GLY A 114 8.07 2.64 -6.64
CA GLY A 114 9.21 1.88 -6.16
C GLY A 114 10.30 2.73 -5.46
N LYS A 115 10.06 4.02 -5.22
CA LYS A 115 10.94 4.92 -4.46
C LYS A 115 10.76 4.67 -2.97
N TYR A 116 11.14 3.47 -2.51
CA TYR A 116 10.83 3.02 -1.14
C TYR A 116 11.60 3.79 -0.05
N ASN A 117 12.76 4.37 -0.35
CA ASN A 117 13.53 5.17 0.61
C ASN A 117 12.81 6.49 0.91
N GLU A 118 12.33 7.18 -0.11
CA GLU A 118 11.57 8.42 0.01
C GLU A 118 10.22 8.16 0.67
N ALA A 119 9.53 7.09 0.29
CA ALA A 119 8.29 6.65 0.90
C ALA A 119 8.47 6.35 2.40
N LYS A 120 9.54 5.68 2.80
CA LYS A 120 9.89 5.41 4.20
C LYS A 120 10.13 6.70 4.98
N GLN A 121 10.93 7.63 4.44
CA GLN A 121 11.25 8.88 5.13
C GLN A 121 9.99 9.68 5.47
N LEU A 122 9.10 9.86 4.49
CA LEU A 122 7.82 10.54 4.71
C LEU A 122 6.88 9.70 5.58
N GLY A 123 6.81 8.40 5.39
CA GLY A 123 5.97 7.50 6.16
C GLY A 123 6.28 7.54 7.66
N VAL A 124 7.57 7.58 8.04
CA VAL A 124 8.00 7.74 9.45
C VAL A 124 7.53 9.08 10.01
N GLN A 125 7.74 10.19 9.28
CA GLN A 125 7.31 11.52 9.72
C GLN A 125 5.79 11.60 9.90
N VAL A 126 5.02 11.05 8.96
CA VAL A 126 3.55 10.99 9.04
C VAL A 126 3.12 10.18 10.25
N LEU A 127 3.69 8.99 10.46
CA LEU A 127 3.34 8.12 11.57
C LEU A 127 3.64 8.79 12.92
N ASP A 128 4.83 9.38 13.09
CA ASP A 128 5.21 10.07 14.32
C ASP A 128 4.29 11.25 14.62
N THR A 129 3.92 12.00 13.58
CA THR A 129 3.03 13.15 13.74
C THR A 129 1.60 12.70 14.06
N ARG A 130 1.06 11.69 13.38
CA ARG A 130 -0.26 11.13 13.67
C ARG A 130 -0.33 10.52 15.07
N LYS A 131 0.70 9.78 15.51
CA LYS A 131 0.77 9.27 16.88
C LYS A 131 0.69 10.38 17.94
N LYS A 132 1.36 11.50 17.71
CA LYS A 132 1.35 12.66 18.64
C LYS A 132 0.03 13.42 18.65
N LEU A 133 -0.63 13.55 17.50
CA LEU A 133 -1.83 14.36 17.37
C LEU A 133 -3.12 13.57 17.60
N LEU A 134 -3.18 12.32 17.15
CA LEU A 134 -4.38 11.50 17.13
C LEU A 134 -4.32 10.33 18.11
N GLY A 135 -3.12 9.97 18.55
CA GLY A 135 -2.87 8.77 19.36
C GLY A 135 -2.55 7.53 18.54
N ALA A 136 -2.05 6.49 19.20
CA ALA A 136 -1.59 5.25 18.57
C ALA A 136 -2.75 4.38 18.03
N GLU A 137 -3.92 4.46 18.66
CA GLU A 137 -5.10 3.63 18.33
C GLU A 137 -6.00 4.28 17.27
N HIS A 138 -5.71 5.53 16.82
CA HIS A 138 -6.52 6.20 15.81
C HIS A 138 -6.48 5.47 14.46
N PRO A 139 -7.60 5.33 13.73
CA PRO A 139 -7.65 4.63 12.44
C PRO A 139 -6.60 5.10 11.43
N ASP A 140 -6.40 6.42 11.32
CA ASP A 140 -5.39 6.99 10.40
C ASP A 140 -3.96 6.68 10.82
N THR A 141 -3.70 6.58 12.13
CA THR A 141 -2.40 6.17 12.65
C THR A 141 -2.13 4.70 12.30
N LEU A 142 -3.12 3.84 12.49
CA LEU A 142 -3.03 2.41 12.14
C LEU A 142 -2.85 2.22 10.63
N THR A 143 -3.52 3.03 9.82
CA THR A 143 -3.33 3.03 8.35
C THR A 143 -1.89 3.41 7.99
N SER A 144 -1.34 4.49 8.60
CA SER A 144 0.05 4.90 8.36
C SER A 144 1.06 3.83 8.79
N MET A 145 0.80 3.13 9.90
CA MET A 145 1.63 2.00 10.34
C MET A 145 1.63 0.87 9.31
N GLY A 146 0.46 0.51 8.78
CA GLY A 146 0.33 -0.52 7.74
C GLY A 146 1.02 -0.16 6.43
N ASP A 147 0.93 1.10 5.99
CA ASP A 147 1.59 1.57 4.78
C ASP A 147 3.12 1.62 4.93
N LEU A 148 3.60 2.04 6.10
CA LEU A 148 5.04 2.00 6.42
C LEU A 148 5.54 0.55 6.50
N ALA A 149 4.79 -0.36 7.10
CA ALA A 149 5.11 -1.79 7.12
C ALA A 149 5.23 -2.37 5.71
N ARG A 150 4.29 -2.01 4.82
CA ARG A 150 4.33 -2.41 3.41
C ARG A 150 5.58 -1.86 2.70
N THR A 151 5.98 -0.63 3.03
CA THR A 151 7.21 -0.04 2.48
C THR A 151 8.45 -0.79 2.96
N TYR A 152 8.54 -1.14 4.26
CA TYR A 152 9.60 -1.99 4.79
C TYR A 152 9.64 -3.37 4.12
N TYR A 153 8.47 -3.99 3.92
CA TYR A 153 8.36 -5.27 3.23
C TYR A 153 8.98 -5.22 1.82
N HIS A 154 8.65 -4.19 1.04
CA HIS A 154 9.20 -4.02 -0.32
C HIS A 154 10.69 -3.65 -0.35
N GLN A 155 11.22 -3.08 0.74
CA GLN A 155 12.67 -2.89 0.94
C GLN A 155 13.40 -4.18 1.35
N GLY A 156 12.68 -5.25 1.66
CA GLY A 156 13.25 -6.47 2.22
C GLY A 156 13.51 -6.41 3.74
N ASN A 157 13.15 -5.32 4.40
CA ASN A 157 13.25 -5.13 5.85
C ASN A 157 12.09 -5.86 6.56
N LEU A 158 12.12 -7.20 6.48
CA LEU A 158 10.98 -8.04 6.88
C LEU A 158 10.73 -8.04 8.39
N ASN A 159 11.76 -7.82 9.22
CA ASN A 159 11.59 -7.79 10.68
C ASN A 159 10.86 -6.51 11.12
N GLU A 160 11.20 -5.36 10.54
CA GLU A 160 10.55 -4.09 10.79
C GLU A 160 9.10 -4.09 10.28
N ALA A 161 8.88 -4.71 9.11
CA ALA A 161 7.53 -4.90 8.57
C ALA A 161 6.68 -5.74 9.53
N GLU A 162 7.17 -6.91 9.96
CA GLU A 162 6.50 -7.79 10.92
C GLU A 162 6.12 -7.06 12.21
N GLN A 163 7.07 -6.31 12.81
CA GLN A 163 6.83 -5.60 14.07
C GLN A 163 5.65 -4.63 13.96
N LEU A 164 5.58 -3.86 12.87
CA LEU A 164 4.48 -2.93 12.64
C LEU A 164 3.16 -3.67 12.30
N GLU A 165 3.21 -4.72 11.47
CA GLU A 165 2.03 -5.50 11.09
C GLU A 165 1.40 -6.22 12.28
N VAL A 166 2.20 -6.77 13.20
CA VAL A 166 1.71 -7.37 14.45
C VAL A 166 0.99 -6.32 15.30
N GLN A 167 1.62 -5.15 15.50
CA GLN A 167 0.98 -4.06 16.27
C GLN A 167 -0.33 -3.61 15.64
N VAL A 168 -0.38 -3.42 14.31
CA VAL A 168 -1.60 -3.03 13.60
C VAL A 168 -2.68 -4.10 13.74
N LEU A 169 -2.32 -5.37 13.60
CA LEU A 169 -3.25 -6.48 13.72
C LEU A 169 -3.86 -6.55 15.13
N ASP A 170 -3.04 -6.46 16.18
CA ASP A 170 -3.50 -6.52 17.55
C ASP A 170 -4.44 -5.36 17.89
N MET A 171 -4.08 -4.14 17.46
CA MET A 171 -4.92 -2.96 17.68
C MET A 171 -6.24 -3.05 16.89
N ARG A 172 -6.21 -3.50 15.62
CA ARG A 172 -7.43 -3.69 14.83
C ARG A 172 -8.32 -4.78 15.38
N LYS A 173 -7.76 -5.90 15.86
CA LYS A 173 -8.54 -6.93 16.56
C LYS A 173 -9.25 -6.39 17.79
N LYS A 174 -8.55 -5.58 18.58
CA LYS A 174 -9.10 -4.95 19.81
C LYS A 174 -10.19 -3.93 19.49
N LEU A 175 -10.01 -3.08 18.50
CA LEU A 175 -10.88 -1.95 18.20
C LEU A 175 -12.06 -2.30 17.30
N LEU A 176 -11.83 -3.14 16.31
CA LEU A 176 -12.79 -3.45 15.24
C LEU A 176 -13.32 -4.88 15.32
N GLY A 177 -12.64 -5.75 16.06
CA GLY A 177 -12.92 -7.17 16.09
C GLY A 177 -12.20 -7.98 15.02
N ALA A 178 -12.15 -9.30 15.21
CA ALA A 178 -11.40 -10.20 14.33
C ALA A 178 -12.03 -10.33 12.92
N GLU A 179 -13.35 -10.20 12.81
CA GLU A 179 -14.10 -10.37 11.55
C GLU A 179 -14.15 -9.08 10.71
N HIS A 180 -13.61 -7.95 11.19
CA HIS A 180 -13.62 -6.70 10.43
C HIS A 180 -12.74 -6.81 9.16
N PRO A 181 -13.17 -6.28 8.00
CA PRO A 181 -12.40 -6.34 6.76
C PRO A 181 -10.95 -5.85 6.87
N ASP A 182 -10.73 -4.76 7.62
CA ASP A 182 -9.39 -4.21 7.85
C ASP A 182 -8.52 -5.13 8.71
N THR A 183 -9.11 -5.83 9.68
CA THR A 183 -8.41 -6.82 10.50
C THR A 183 -7.97 -8.01 9.64
N ILE A 184 -8.87 -8.51 8.80
CA ILE A 184 -8.58 -9.59 7.83
C ILE A 184 -7.49 -9.16 6.84
N THR A 185 -7.51 -7.90 6.41
CA THR A 185 -6.45 -7.33 5.55
C THR A 185 -5.11 -7.33 6.26
N SER A 186 -5.05 -6.93 7.54
CA SER A 186 -3.82 -6.97 8.35
C SER A 186 -3.28 -8.38 8.53
N MET A 187 -4.16 -9.37 8.78
CA MET A 187 -3.77 -10.78 8.86
C MET A 187 -3.13 -11.27 7.56
N ARG A 188 -3.71 -10.90 6.41
CA ARG A 188 -3.17 -11.27 5.10
C ARG A 188 -1.80 -10.64 4.85
N ASP A 189 -1.63 -9.37 5.19
CA ASP A 189 -0.36 -8.67 4.98
C ASP A 189 0.74 -9.29 5.85
N LEU A 190 0.46 -9.58 7.13
CA LEU A 190 1.38 -10.29 8.02
C LEU A 190 1.67 -11.72 7.54
N THR A 191 0.66 -12.44 7.03
CA THR A 191 0.86 -13.78 6.44
C THR A 191 1.88 -13.72 5.30
N ARG A 192 1.80 -12.69 4.44
CA ARG A 192 2.73 -12.49 3.32
C ARG A 192 4.15 -12.23 3.82
N THR A 193 4.32 -11.43 4.85
CA THR A 193 5.63 -11.16 5.49
C THR A 193 6.20 -12.45 6.09
N TYR A 194 5.41 -13.25 6.80
CA TYR A 194 5.83 -14.55 7.32
C TYR A 194 6.20 -15.55 6.21
N GLN A 195 5.51 -15.53 5.06
CA GLN A 195 5.89 -16.36 3.91
C GLN A 195 7.30 -16.04 3.42
N HIS A 196 7.64 -14.75 3.30
CA HIS A 196 8.99 -14.31 2.89
C HIS A 196 10.05 -14.65 3.94
N GLN A 197 9.70 -14.62 5.21
CA GLN A 197 10.58 -15.04 6.31
C GLN A 197 10.65 -16.57 6.48
N ARG A 198 9.88 -17.36 5.71
CA ARG A 198 9.74 -18.81 5.83
C ARG A 198 9.24 -19.30 7.20
N LYS A 199 8.47 -18.48 7.89
CA LYS A 199 7.78 -18.82 9.14
C LYS A 199 6.50 -19.61 8.83
N LEU A 200 6.65 -20.86 8.40
CA LEU A 200 5.57 -21.66 7.80
C LEU A 200 4.44 -21.99 8.77
N ASN A 201 4.73 -22.17 10.07
CA ASN A 201 3.72 -22.44 11.07
C ASN A 201 2.78 -21.23 11.29
N GLU A 202 3.37 -20.04 11.33
CA GLU A 202 2.65 -18.78 11.47
C GLU A 202 1.80 -18.47 10.23
N VAL A 203 2.33 -18.78 9.04
CA VAL A 203 1.59 -18.67 7.77
C VAL A 203 0.38 -19.59 7.76
N GLU A 204 0.52 -20.84 8.20
CA GLU A 204 -0.57 -21.80 8.28
C GLU A 204 -1.65 -21.31 9.25
N GLN A 205 -1.27 -20.93 10.46
CA GLN A 205 -2.21 -20.46 11.49
C GLN A 205 -3.03 -19.26 11.04
N LEU A 206 -2.37 -18.22 10.52
CA LEU A 206 -3.06 -17.02 10.04
C LEU A 206 -3.85 -17.30 8.74
N GLY A 207 -3.30 -18.10 7.84
CA GLY A 207 -3.95 -18.46 6.58
C GLY A 207 -5.27 -19.19 6.79
N VAL A 208 -5.33 -20.14 7.74
CA VAL A 208 -6.56 -20.83 8.13
C VAL A 208 -7.57 -19.86 8.71
N GLN A 209 -7.15 -18.98 9.64
CA GLN A 209 -8.04 -17.97 10.22
C GLN A 209 -8.65 -17.04 9.15
N VAL A 210 -7.82 -16.52 8.23
CA VAL A 210 -8.28 -15.65 7.13
C VAL A 210 -9.28 -16.39 6.23
N LEU A 211 -9.00 -17.66 5.90
CA LEU A 211 -9.88 -18.47 5.06
C LEU A 211 -11.24 -18.68 5.73
N ASP A 212 -11.25 -19.06 7.00
CA ASP A 212 -12.50 -19.32 7.75
C ASP A 212 -13.35 -18.04 7.89
N MET A 213 -12.73 -16.92 8.20
CA MET A 213 -13.42 -15.62 8.27
C MET A 213 -14.01 -15.22 6.91
N ARG A 214 -13.24 -15.36 5.82
CA ARG A 214 -13.75 -15.05 4.48
C ARG A 214 -14.86 -15.96 4.03
N LYS A 215 -14.77 -17.27 4.32
CA LYS A 215 -15.88 -18.20 4.06
C LYS A 215 -17.15 -17.80 4.78
N LYS A 216 -17.04 -17.38 6.04
CA LYS A 216 -18.16 -16.95 6.88
C LYS A 216 -18.78 -15.64 6.39
N LEU A 217 -17.95 -14.64 6.03
CA LEU A 217 -18.41 -13.29 5.67
C LEU A 217 -18.84 -13.18 4.20
N LEU A 218 -18.13 -13.80 3.28
CA LEU A 218 -18.27 -13.61 1.84
C LEU A 218 -18.82 -14.84 1.14
N GLY A 219 -18.77 -16.00 1.81
CA GLY A 219 -19.12 -17.30 1.24
C GLY A 219 -17.96 -18.00 0.53
N ALA A 220 -18.12 -19.33 0.33
CA ALA A 220 -17.06 -20.19 -0.20
C ALA A 220 -16.67 -19.89 -1.66
N ARG A 221 -17.60 -19.33 -2.45
CA ARG A 221 -17.40 -19.04 -3.89
C ARG A 221 -16.91 -17.63 -4.18
N HIS A 222 -16.75 -16.77 -3.16
CA HIS A 222 -16.29 -15.41 -3.37
C HIS A 222 -14.83 -15.40 -3.85
N PRO A 223 -14.45 -14.52 -4.82
CA PRO A 223 -13.09 -14.47 -5.36
C PRO A 223 -12.00 -14.37 -4.29
N ASP A 224 -12.21 -13.56 -3.26
CA ASP A 224 -11.25 -13.41 -2.17
C ASP A 224 -11.12 -14.66 -1.31
N THR A 225 -12.21 -15.42 -1.13
CA THR A 225 -12.19 -16.71 -0.42
C THR A 225 -11.41 -17.73 -1.22
N LEU A 226 -11.67 -17.82 -2.54
CA LEU A 226 -10.93 -18.70 -3.45
C LEU A 226 -9.44 -18.34 -3.48
N LYS A 227 -9.10 -17.04 -3.48
CA LYS A 227 -7.72 -16.57 -3.38
C LYS A 227 -7.04 -17.05 -2.09
N SER A 228 -7.72 -16.93 -0.93
CA SER A 228 -7.18 -17.42 0.35
C SER A 228 -6.97 -18.93 0.35
N MET A 229 -7.87 -19.70 -0.29
CA MET A 229 -7.69 -21.15 -0.46
C MET A 229 -6.45 -21.48 -1.29
N GLY A 230 -6.22 -20.75 -2.39
CA GLY A 230 -5.03 -20.89 -3.23
C GLY A 230 -3.74 -20.56 -2.50
N ASP A 231 -3.73 -19.45 -1.72
CA ASP A 231 -2.59 -19.05 -0.93
C ASP A 231 -2.23 -20.08 0.15
N LEU A 232 -3.22 -20.63 0.85
CA LEU A 232 -3.04 -21.69 1.83
C LEU A 232 -2.57 -23.00 1.20
N ALA A 233 -3.14 -23.39 0.05
CA ALA A 233 -2.71 -24.59 -0.70
C ALA A 233 -1.24 -24.46 -1.13
N ARG A 234 -0.81 -23.29 -1.57
CA ARG A 234 0.59 -22.99 -1.92
C ARG A 234 1.51 -23.12 -0.71
N THR A 235 1.05 -22.67 0.46
CA THR A 235 1.79 -22.83 1.72
C THR A 235 1.99 -24.29 2.07
N TYR A 236 0.95 -25.12 1.96
CA TYR A 236 1.06 -26.56 2.20
C TYR A 236 2.00 -27.25 1.22
N HIS A 237 1.96 -26.88 -0.05
CA HIS A 237 2.88 -27.41 -1.06
C HIS A 237 4.33 -27.11 -0.68
N HIS A 238 4.64 -25.87 -0.32
CA HIS A 238 5.99 -25.50 0.15
C HIS A 238 6.38 -26.24 1.44
N CYS A 239 5.46 -26.39 2.39
CA CYS A 239 5.71 -27.16 3.61
C CYS A 239 6.00 -28.64 3.33
N TYR A 240 5.27 -29.23 2.40
CA TYR A 240 5.45 -30.64 2.01
C TYR A 240 6.78 -30.86 1.30
N ASP A 241 7.13 -30.02 0.36
CA ASP A 241 8.42 -30.09 -0.35
C ASP A 241 9.59 -29.88 0.61
N PHE A 242 9.48 -28.94 1.56
CA PHE A 242 10.50 -28.70 2.57
C PHE A 242 10.69 -29.89 3.52
N LYS A 243 9.58 -30.52 3.98
CA LYS A 243 9.65 -31.74 4.81
C LYS A 243 10.28 -32.88 4.04
N ARG A 244 9.91 -33.07 2.78
CA ARG A 244 10.49 -34.10 1.89
C ARG A 244 11.98 -33.87 1.64
N PHE A 245 12.37 -32.62 1.38
CA PHE A 245 13.78 -32.25 1.21
C PHE A 245 14.58 -32.52 2.48
N ARG A 246 14.07 -32.15 3.66
CA ARG A 246 14.72 -32.37 4.95
C ARG A 246 14.86 -33.86 5.26
N GLN A 247 13.87 -34.68 4.96
CA GLN A 247 13.95 -36.14 5.10
C GLN A 247 14.97 -36.76 4.14
N SER A 248 15.00 -36.30 2.90
CA SER A 248 16.01 -36.77 1.91
C SER A 248 17.42 -36.39 2.33
N SER A 249 17.62 -35.17 2.83
CA SER A 249 18.94 -34.69 3.31
C SER A 249 19.43 -35.44 4.55
N THR A 250 18.52 -35.82 5.45
CA THR A 250 18.88 -36.65 6.63
C THR A 250 19.23 -38.07 6.23
N VAL A 251 18.53 -38.64 5.23
CA VAL A 251 18.83 -39.97 4.68
C VAL A 251 20.17 -39.98 3.95
N ILE A 252 20.47 -38.93 3.17
CA ILE A 252 21.76 -38.79 2.47
C ILE A 252 22.89 -38.59 3.50
N GLY A 253 22.69 -37.73 4.50
CA GLY A 253 23.68 -37.49 5.56
C GLY A 253 23.94 -38.71 6.44
N SER A 254 22.94 -39.58 6.66
CA SER A 254 23.15 -40.86 7.37
C SER A 254 23.86 -41.92 6.51
N LYS A 255 23.55 -41.95 5.19
CA LYS A 255 24.27 -42.83 4.26
C LYS A 255 25.76 -42.45 4.11
N VAL A 256 26.05 -41.12 4.00
CA VAL A 256 27.42 -40.64 3.90
C VAL A 256 28.22 -40.92 5.20
N ARG A 257 27.61 -40.69 6.38
CA ARG A 257 28.24 -41.06 7.67
C ARG A 257 28.43 -42.58 7.83
N GLY A 258 27.49 -43.39 7.36
CA GLY A 258 27.59 -44.84 7.39
C GLY A 258 28.66 -45.38 6.45
N GLN A 259 28.94 -44.71 5.31
CA GLN A 259 30.02 -45.07 4.40
C GLN A 259 31.39 -44.68 4.95
N MET A 260 31.52 -43.49 5.57
CA MET A 260 32.78 -43.08 6.22
C MET A 260 33.18 -43.97 7.40
N SER A 261 32.19 -44.43 8.20
CA SER A 261 32.48 -45.36 9.31
C SER A 261 32.87 -46.79 8.86
N LEU A 262 32.50 -47.17 7.65
CA LEU A 262 32.91 -48.46 7.06
C LEU A 262 34.28 -48.43 6.40
N GLU A 263 34.77 -47.27 5.97
CA GLU A 263 36.14 -47.12 5.43
C GLU A 263 37.19 -46.98 6.53
N GLU A 264 36.84 -46.35 7.69
CA GLU A 264 37.75 -46.28 8.85
C GLU A 264 37.95 -47.62 9.57
N CYS A 265 37.09 -48.62 9.36
CA CYS A 265 37.25 -49.98 9.89
C CYS A 265 38.04 -50.90 8.99
N LYS A 266 38.57 -50.45 7.84
CA LYS A 266 39.34 -51.25 6.89
C LYS A 266 40.81 -50.79 6.73
N SER A 267 41.22 -49.80 7.49
CA SER A 267 42.60 -49.36 7.68
C SER A 267 43.10 -49.80 9.05
#